data_d6828e52ccfa62aeef10c0ffdebad640
#
_entry.id   d6828e52ccfa62aeef10c0ffdebad640
#
_cell.length_a   1.000
_cell.length_b   1.000
_cell.length_c   1.000
_cell.angle_alpha   90.00
_cell.angle_beta   90.00
_cell.angle_gamma   90.00
#
_symmetry.space_group_name_H-M   'P 1'
#
loop_
_entity.id
_entity.type
_entity.pdbx_description
1 polymer ?
#
loop_
_entity_poly.entity_id
_entity_poly.type
_entity_poly.pdbx_seq_one_letter_code
_entity_poly.pdbx_strand_id
1 'polypeptide(L)'
;MTITMRRVAAMAAVALAIAGAHAAQAEGDKVTPVRSEKLPNVPGKSVTAVVVNYAPGGKSASHHHAGSVFAYVLSGSIRSENSATGPARVYKAGENFFEPPGSEHLVSENASTTEPASLLAIFVADDGAQLTMFEKK
;
A
#
# COMPACT_ATOMS: atom_id res chain seq x y z
N MET A 1 -25.60 -19.90 -62.62
CA MET A 1 -25.33 -18.65 -61.92
C MET A 1 -25.60 -18.89 -60.43
N THR A 2 -24.56 -19.28 -59.69
CA THR A 2 -24.65 -19.79 -58.31
C THR A 2 -24.05 -18.74 -57.39
N ILE A 3 -24.88 -18.09 -56.55
CA ILE A 3 -24.47 -17.05 -55.61
C ILE A 3 -24.08 -17.72 -54.31
N THR A 4 -22.81 -17.67 -53.98
CA THR A 4 -22.25 -18.20 -52.72
C THR A 4 -22.36 -17.13 -51.62
N MET A 5 -23.25 -17.36 -50.66
CA MET A 5 -23.37 -16.49 -49.46
C MET A 5 -22.20 -16.79 -48.49
N ARG A 6 -21.32 -15.81 -48.33
CA ARG A 6 -20.31 -15.83 -47.26
C ARG A 6 -20.96 -15.44 -45.92
N ARG A 7 -20.99 -16.36 -44.99
CA ARG A 7 -21.36 -16.11 -43.60
C ARG A 7 -20.22 -15.39 -42.91
N VAL A 8 -20.44 -14.16 -42.48
CA VAL A 8 -19.54 -13.41 -41.60
C VAL A 8 -19.90 -13.82 -40.18
N ALA A 9 -18.96 -14.54 -39.52
CA ALA A 9 -19.09 -14.84 -38.09
C ALA A 9 -18.66 -13.62 -37.31
N ALA A 10 -19.61 -12.98 -36.61
CA ALA A 10 -19.32 -11.93 -35.65
C ALA A 10 -18.79 -12.58 -34.36
N MET A 11 -17.51 -12.38 -34.07
CA MET A 11 -16.92 -12.72 -32.77
C MET A 11 -17.30 -11.62 -31.77
N ALA A 12 -18.20 -11.94 -30.84
CA ALA A 12 -18.47 -11.09 -29.69
C ALA A 12 -17.30 -11.21 -28.71
N ALA A 13 -16.51 -10.15 -28.57
CA ALA A 13 -15.50 -10.03 -27.53
C ALA A 13 -16.21 -9.75 -26.21
N VAL A 14 -16.22 -10.75 -25.30
CA VAL A 14 -16.67 -10.56 -23.92
C VAL A 14 -15.53 -9.83 -23.18
N ALA A 15 -15.69 -8.53 -22.98
CA ALA A 15 -14.83 -7.75 -22.10
C ALA A 15 -15.16 -8.13 -20.63
N LEU A 16 -14.30 -8.91 -20.01
CA LEU A 16 -14.37 -9.23 -18.58
C LEU A 16 -13.94 -7.97 -17.81
N ALA A 17 -14.91 -7.21 -17.32
CA ALA A 17 -14.65 -6.08 -16.42
C ALA A 17 -14.22 -6.65 -15.05
N ILE A 18 -12.93 -6.66 -14.80
CA ILE A 18 -12.39 -6.88 -13.46
C ILE A 18 -12.68 -5.61 -12.67
N ALA A 19 -13.76 -5.60 -11.93
CA ALA A 19 -14.03 -4.58 -10.91
C ALA A 19 -13.06 -4.82 -9.75
N GLY A 20 -11.82 -4.37 -9.90
CA GLY A 20 -10.88 -4.25 -8.80
C GLY A 20 -11.40 -3.21 -7.84
N ALA A 21 -11.69 -3.60 -6.59
CA ALA A 21 -11.92 -2.65 -5.52
C ALA A 21 -10.65 -1.79 -5.37
N HIS A 22 -10.65 -0.63 -5.99
CA HIS A 22 -9.62 0.38 -5.76
C HIS A 22 -9.84 0.89 -4.34
N ALA A 23 -9.03 0.41 -3.40
CA ALA A 23 -8.87 1.14 -2.14
C ALA A 23 -8.49 2.57 -2.52
N ALA A 24 -9.27 3.56 -2.06
CA ALA A 24 -9.00 4.96 -2.32
C ALA A 24 -7.60 5.27 -1.79
N GLN A 25 -6.61 5.36 -2.69
CA GLN A 25 -5.28 5.85 -2.36
C GLN A 25 -5.43 7.33 -2.00
N ALA A 26 -4.90 7.70 -0.85
CA ALA A 26 -4.82 9.10 -0.49
C ALA A 26 -4.01 9.86 -1.55
N GLU A 27 -4.43 11.09 -1.86
CA GLU A 27 -3.73 11.91 -2.85
C GLU A 27 -2.27 12.08 -2.47
N GLY A 28 -1.37 11.59 -3.34
CA GLY A 28 0.07 11.83 -3.24
C GLY A 28 0.93 10.64 -2.82
N ASP A 29 0.37 9.47 -2.58
CA ASP A 29 1.15 8.25 -2.41
C ASP A 29 0.86 7.19 -3.50
N LYS A 30 1.84 6.33 -3.74
CA LYS A 30 1.71 5.17 -4.61
C LYS A 30 2.29 3.94 -3.91
N VAL A 31 1.45 2.96 -3.66
CA VAL A 31 1.86 1.68 -3.07
C VAL A 31 2.18 0.67 -4.17
N THR A 32 3.38 0.12 -4.13
CA THR A 32 3.86 -0.90 -5.07
C THR A 32 4.15 -2.19 -4.32
N PRO A 33 3.44 -3.30 -4.61
CA PRO A 33 3.74 -4.60 -4.01
C PRO A 33 5.14 -5.08 -4.36
N VAL A 34 5.84 -5.66 -3.39
CA VAL A 34 7.16 -6.25 -3.55
C VAL A 34 7.08 -7.76 -3.38
N ARG A 35 6.55 -8.25 -2.24
CA ARG A 35 6.45 -9.66 -1.92
C ARG A 35 5.38 -9.93 -0.87
N SER A 36 4.77 -11.11 -0.96
CA SER A 36 3.91 -11.65 0.11
C SER A 36 4.15 -13.16 0.22
N GLU A 37 4.43 -13.64 1.44
CA GLU A 37 4.69 -15.06 1.72
C GLU A 37 4.08 -15.45 3.06
N LYS A 38 3.58 -16.68 3.14
CA LYS A 38 3.24 -17.29 4.43
C LYS A 38 4.50 -17.55 5.24
N LEU A 39 4.42 -17.40 6.55
CA LEU A 39 5.54 -17.68 7.46
C LEU A 39 5.45 -19.12 7.98
N PRO A 40 6.28 -20.07 7.48
CA PRO A 40 6.21 -21.48 7.90
C PRO A 40 6.52 -21.68 9.40
N ASN A 41 7.33 -20.81 9.97
CA ASN A 41 7.72 -20.79 11.38
C ASN A 41 6.74 -20.06 12.30
N VAL A 42 5.75 -19.38 11.74
CA VAL A 42 4.66 -18.71 12.49
C VAL A 42 3.33 -19.05 11.79
N PRO A 43 2.77 -20.23 12.03
CA PRO A 43 1.54 -20.68 11.37
C PRO A 43 0.39 -19.67 11.48
N GLY A 44 -0.34 -19.46 10.39
CA GLY A 44 -1.44 -18.48 10.31
C GLY A 44 -1.01 -17.03 10.07
N LYS A 45 0.29 -16.77 9.91
CA LYS A 45 0.81 -15.44 9.61
C LYS A 45 1.49 -15.39 8.24
N SER A 46 1.40 -14.19 7.65
CA SER A 46 2.10 -13.85 6.41
C SER A 46 2.97 -12.61 6.61
N VAL A 47 4.08 -12.55 5.88
CA VAL A 47 4.87 -11.33 5.69
C VAL A 47 4.53 -10.74 4.34
N THR A 48 4.27 -9.43 4.30
CA THR A 48 4.02 -8.69 3.05
C THR A 48 4.88 -7.44 3.03
N ALA A 49 5.62 -7.25 1.94
CA ALA A 49 6.45 -6.08 1.72
C ALA A 49 5.89 -5.24 0.58
N VAL A 50 5.82 -3.92 0.80
CA VAL A 50 5.43 -2.94 -0.22
C VAL A 50 6.38 -1.75 -0.19
N VAL A 51 6.56 -1.08 -1.32
CA VAL A 51 7.19 0.23 -1.38
C VAL A 51 6.09 1.29 -1.49
N VAL A 52 6.14 2.28 -0.60
CA VAL A 52 5.28 3.45 -0.64
C VAL A 52 6.11 4.62 -1.16
N ASN A 53 5.65 5.21 -2.26
CA ASN A 53 6.29 6.37 -2.89
C ASN A 53 5.40 7.59 -2.68
N TYR A 54 5.99 8.66 -2.16
CA TYR A 54 5.34 9.94 -1.96
C TYR A 54 5.90 10.97 -2.95
N ALA A 55 5.02 11.62 -3.69
CA ALA A 55 5.38 12.84 -4.40
C ALA A 55 5.79 13.95 -3.41
N PRO A 56 6.44 15.02 -3.86
CA PRO A 56 6.67 16.20 -3.02
C PRO A 56 5.36 16.68 -2.37
N GLY A 57 5.35 16.81 -1.03
CA GLY A 57 4.15 17.17 -0.26
C GLY A 57 3.07 16.08 -0.16
N GLY A 58 3.32 14.89 -0.72
CA GLY A 58 2.38 13.76 -0.70
C GLY A 58 2.18 13.21 0.71
N LYS A 59 0.97 12.71 0.99
CA LYS A 59 0.60 12.16 2.29
C LYS A 59 -0.44 11.06 2.16
N SER A 60 -0.44 10.13 3.09
CA SER A 60 -1.51 9.16 3.30
C SER A 60 -2.53 9.71 4.30
N ALA A 61 -3.81 9.34 4.14
CA ALA A 61 -4.81 9.60 5.18
C ALA A 61 -4.50 8.79 6.45
N SER A 62 -5.01 9.25 7.59
CA SER A 62 -4.93 8.48 8.84
C SER A 62 -5.52 7.09 8.68
N HIS A 63 -4.81 6.09 9.18
CA HIS A 63 -5.16 4.69 9.00
C HIS A 63 -4.57 3.84 10.12
N HIS A 64 -5.00 2.59 10.18
CA HIS A 64 -4.40 1.58 11.04
C HIS A 64 -4.13 0.29 10.27
N HIS A 65 -3.29 -0.58 10.84
CA HIS A 65 -2.88 -1.83 10.23
C HIS A 65 -3.33 -3.03 11.08
N ALA A 66 -3.72 -4.12 10.40
CA ALA A 66 -4.16 -5.35 11.06
C ALA A 66 -3.04 -6.06 11.83
N GLY A 67 -1.79 -5.85 11.45
CA GLY A 67 -0.61 -6.50 12.02
C GLY A 67 0.49 -5.52 12.39
N SER A 68 1.65 -6.05 12.71
CA SER A 68 2.87 -5.26 12.93
C SER A 68 3.40 -4.71 11.62
N VAL A 69 3.91 -3.48 11.64
CA VAL A 69 4.60 -2.88 10.49
C VAL A 69 6.00 -2.43 10.91
N PHE A 70 7.00 -2.86 10.15
CA PHE A 70 8.34 -2.29 10.16
C PHE A 70 8.52 -1.46 8.91
N ALA A 71 8.79 -0.17 9.07
CA ALA A 71 9.01 0.75 7.96
C ALA A 71 10.47 1.21 7.93
N TYR A 72 11.06 1.18 6.74
CA TYR A 72 12.44 1.62 6.50
C TYR A 72 12.46 2.65 5.37
N VAL A 73 12.97 3.85 5.64
CA VAL A 73 13.03 4.93 4.66
C VAL A 73 14.11 4.64 3.64
N LEU A 74 13.71 4.52 2.36
CA LEU A 74 14.60 4.22 1.24
C LEU A 74 15.22 5.50 0.65
N SER A 75 14.44 6.57 0.55
CA SER A 75 14.88 7.84 -0.02
C SER A 75 14.09 9.02 0.54
N GLY A 76 14.70 10.20 0.52
CA GLY A 76 14.08 11.41 1.04
C GLY A 76 13.89 11.38 2.55
N SER A 77 12.80 11.96 3.02
CA SER A 77 12.44 11.99 4.45
C SER A 77 10.93 11.87 4.65
N ILE A 78 10.55 11.09 5.63
CA ILE A 78 9.16 10.78 5.98
C ILE A 78 8.85 11.35 7.36
N ARG A 79 7.78 12.13 7.49
CA ARG A 79 7.19 12.48 8.78
C ARG A 79 6.18 11.41 9.15
N SER A 80 6.36 10.82 10.31
CA SER A 80 5.46 9.78 10.83
C SER A 80 5.08 10.06 12.27
N GLU A 81 3.81 9.83 12.59
CA GLU A 81 3.25 9.85 13.94
C GLU A 81 2.35 8.63 14.11
N ASN A 82 2.57 7.89 15.18
CA ASN A 82 1.77 6.72 15.54
C ASN A 82 1.29 6.83 16.97
N SER A 83 0.02 6.53 17.22
CA SER A 83 -0.63 6.66 18.53
C SER A 83 0.06 5.88 19.65
N ALA A 84 0.80 4.81 19.33
CA ALA A 84 1.45 3.94 20.29
C ALA A 84 2.95 4.26 20.50
N THR A 85 3.59 5.02 19.61
CA THR A 85 5.05 5.20 19.63
C THR A 85 5.52 6.64 19.85
N GLY A 86 4.58 7.56 20.05
CA GLY A 86 4.87 8.93 20.44
C GLY A 86 4.62 9.98 19.35
N PRO A 87 5.06 11.24 19.58
CA PRO A 87 4.75 12.36 18.72
C PRO A 87 5.41 12.26 17.34
N ALA A 88 4.93 13.09 16.41
CA ALA A 88 5.46 13.16 15.05
C ALA A 88 6.97 13.37 15.02
N ARG A 89 7.63 12.58 14.20
CA ARG A 89 9.08 12.63 13.98
C ARG A 89 9.39 12.51 12.49
N VAL A 90 10.48 13.15 12.05
CA VAL A 90 11.00 13.01 10.68
C VAL A 90 12.09 11.94 10.66
N TYR A 91 11.92 10.97 9.78
CA TYR A 91 12.86 9.87 9.52
C TYR A 91 13.49 10.08 8.15
N LYS A 92 14.83 10.05 8.10
CA LYS A 92 15.62 10.19 6.86
C LYS A 92 15.90 8.83 6.24
N ALA A 93 16.38 8.82 5.00
CA ALA A 93 16.88 7.60 4.34
C ALA A 93 17.86 6.83 5.24
N GLY A 94 17.62 5.53 5.41
CA GLY A 94 18.36 4.66 6.33
C GLY A 94 17.80 4.58 7.75
N GLU A 95 16.85 5.43 8.13
CA GLU A 95 16.14 5.35 9.41
C GLU A 95 14.86 4.51 9.29
N ASN A 96 14.36 4.07 10.43
CA ASN A 96 13.21 3.17 10.50
C ASN A 96 12.27 3.54 11.65
N PHE A 97 11.04 3.03 11.57
CA PHE A 97 10.07 3.08 12.66
C PHE A 97 9.22 1.81 12.67
N PHE A 98 8.55 1.59 13.78
CA PHE A 98 7.70 0.42 14.01
C PHE A 98 6.29 0.87 14.38
N GLU A 99 5.29 0.16 13.86
CA GLU A 99 3.89 0.38 14.15
C GLU A 99 3.31 -0.90 14.77
N PRO A 100 2.92 -0.86 16.07
CA PRO A 100 2.26 -1.99 16.72
C PRO A 100 0.91 -2.32 16.07
N PRO A 101 0.46 -3.59 16.14
CA PRO A 101 -0.85 -3.98 15.60
C PRO A 101 -1.98 -3.14 16.17
N GLY A 102 -2.87 -2.66 15.28
CA GLY A 102 -4.05 -1.89 15.64
C GLY A 102 -3.79 -0.46 16.11
N SER A 103 -2.53 -0.01 16.18
CA SER A 103 -2.23 1.38 16.46
C SER A 103 -2.59 2.29 15.28
N GLU A 104 -2.94 3.53 15.56
CA GLU A 104 -3.31 4.49 14.52
C GLU A 104 -2.08 5.21 13.99
N HIS A 105 -1.86 5.14 12.66
CA HIS A 105 -0.87 5.92 11.95
C HIS A 105 -1.48 7.28 11.61
N LEU A 106 -1.32 8.22 12.53
CA LEU A 106 -1.94 9.55 12.50
C LEU A 106 -1.37 10.42 11.38
N VAL A 107 -0.06 10.35 11.17
CA VAL A 107 0.67 11.09 10.15
C VAL A 107 1.61 10.16 9.39
N SER A 108 1.49 10.15 8.09
CA SER A 108 2.41 9.50 7.16
C SER A 108 2.54 10.35 5.92
N GLU A 109 3.62 11.12 5.83
CA GLU A 109 3.78 12.10 4.75
C GLU A 109 5.24 12.30 4.36
N ASN A 110 5.44 12.76 3.13
CA ASN A 110 6.72 13.29 2.71
C ASN A 110 7.01 14.59 3.48
N ALA A 111 8.13 14.65 4.19
CA ALA A 111 8.52 15.84 4.95
C ALA A 111 9.01 17.00 4.04
N SER A 112 9.23 16.74 2.74
CA SER A 112 9.66 17.72 1.74
C SER A 112 8.52 18.07 0.79
N THR A 113 8.41 19.33 0.42
CA THR A 113 7.50 19.83 -0.63
C THR A 113 8.17 19.94 -2.00
N THR A 114 9.46 19.63 -2.11
CA THR A 114 10.23 19.77 -3.35
C THR A 114 10.84 18.46 -3.84
N GLU A 115 11.17 17.53 -2.93
CA GLU A 115 11.81 16.26 -3.25
C GLU A 115 10.88 15.08 -2.97
N PRO A 116 10.90 14.01 -3.80
CA PRO A 116 10.15 12.80 -3.53
C PRO A 116 10.74 12.03 -2.33
N ALA A 117 9.93 11.14 -1.76
CA ALA A 117 10.37 10.23 -0.70
C ALA A 117 9.79 8.84 -0.93
N SER A 118 10.46 7.82 -0.38
CA SER A 118 9.95 6.46 -0.40
C SER A 118 10.35 5.68 0.83
N LEU A 119 9.51 4.73 1.23
CA LEU A 119 9.79 3.78 2.30
C LEU A 119 9.41 2.37 1.87
N LEU A 120 10.08 1.39 2.49
CA LEU A 120 9.70 -0.02 2.46
C LEU A 120 8.88 -0.30 3.72
N ALA A 121 7.64 -0.74 3.57
CA ALA A 121 6.80 -1.20 4.66
C ALA A 121 6.72 -2.73 4.63
N ILE A 122 7.04 -3.37 5.76
CA ILE A 122 6.98 -4.82 5.93
C ILE A 122 5.92 -5.12 6.99
N PHE A 123 4.87 -5.82 6.58
CA PHE A 123 3.75 -6.22 7.41
C PHE A 123 3.91 -7.66 7.87
N VAL A 124 3.59 -7.94 9.12
CA VAL A 124 3.35 -9.28 9.64
C VAL A 124 1.94 -9.31 10.22
N ALA A 125 1.04 -10.05 9.56
CA ALA A 125 -0.37 -10.09 9.90
C ALA A 125 -0.94 -11.49 9.70
N ASP A 126 -2.20 -11.70 10.09
CA ASP A 126 -2.92 -12.94 9.83
C ASP A 126 -3.02 -13.21 8.32
N ASP A 127 -3.01 -14.48 7.92
CA ASP A 127 -3.19 -14.89 6.54
C ASP A 127 -4.48 -14.29 5.97
N GLY A 128 -4.37 -13.56 4.85
CA GLY A 128 -5.51 -12.94 4.17
C GLY A 128 -6.09 -11.69 4.84
N ALA A 129 -5.44 -11.14 5.87
CA ALA A 129 -5.89 -9.92 6.52
C ALA A 129 -5.87 -8.71 5.57
N GLN A 130 -6.84 -7.80 5.75
CA GLN A 130 -6.78 -6.48 5.14
C GLN A 130 -5.71 -5.66 5.87
N LEU A 131 -4.60 -5.37 5.18
CA LEU A 131 -3.41 -4.81 5.82
C LEU A 131 -3.58 -3.36 6.26
N THR A 132 -4.34 -2.55 5.52
CA THR A 132 -4.54 -1.12 5.80
C THR A 132 -6.02 -0.79 5.81
N MET A 133 -6.47 -0.12 6.85
CA MET A 133 -7.85 0.32 7.03
C MET A 133 -7.85 1.82 7.31
N PHE A 134 -8.51 2.58 6.43
CA PHE A 134 -8.62 4.03 6.57
C PHE A 134 -9.80 4.40 7.45
N GLU A 135 -9.65 5.46 8.25
CA GLU A 135 -10.74 6.00 9.04
C GLU A 135 -11.85 6.51 8.12
N LYS A 136 -13.09 6.13 8.43
CA LYS A 136 -14.26 6.69 7.73
C LYS A 136 -14.43 8.13 8.21
N LYS A 137 -14.45 9.06 7.26
CA LYS A 137 -14.87 10.44 7.51
C LYS A 137 -16.36 10.52 7.79
#